data_c5f88abbf43b1546165d8a5231dd38dc
#
_entry.id   c5f88abbf43b1546165d8a5231dd38dc
#
_cell.length_a   1.000
_cell.length_b   1.000
_cell.length_c   1.000
_cell.angle_alpha   90.00
_cell.angle_beta   90.00
_cell.angle_gamma   90.00
#
_symmetry.space_group_name_H-M   'P 1'
#
loop_
_entity.id
_entity.type
_entity.pdbx_description
1 polymer ?
#
loop_
_entity_poly.entity_id
_entity_poly.type
_entity_poly.pdbx_seq_one_letter_code
_entity_poly.pdbx_strand_id
1 'polypeptide(L)'
;MNSKHWERDREARREAIEKIGVGHTIKSVEVDRHHKNGPEIHEISDTGIITIFNKTTRKMITQLIARPAQITRYFTEGEIIPKNVLRLARQHQELGLNYL
;
A
#
# COMPACT_ATOMS: atom_id res chain seq x y z
N MET A 1 -14.76 10.16 -18.96
CA MET A 1 -13.92 10.27 -17.76
C MET A 1 -12.74 11.20 -18.04
N ASN A 2 -12.49 12.12 -17.15
CA ASN A 2 -11.47 13.15 -17.35
C ASN A 2 -10.09 12.62 -16.95
N SER A 3 -9.18 12.45 -17.89
CA SER A 3 -7.83 11.94 -17.66
C SER A 3 -7.02 12.82 -16.69
N LYS A 4 -7.27 14.13 -16.70
CA LYS A 4 -6.61 15.07 -15.78
C LYS A 4 -6.92 14.80 -14.31
N HIS A 5 -8.11 14.27 -14.04
CA HIS A 5 -8.53 13.92 -12.68
C HIS A 5 -7.69 12.77 -12.13
N TRP A 6 -7.45 11.76 -12.95
CA TRP A 6 -6.62 10.62 -12.60
C TRP A 6 -5.18 11.01 -12.32
N GLU A 7 -4.62 11.88 -13.16
CA GLU A 7 -3.25 12.35 -13.01
C GLU A 7 -3.06 13.13 -11.72
N ARG A 8 -4.04 13.96 -11.35
CA ARG A 8 -4.01 14.74 -10.11
C ARG A 8 -4.03 13.85 -8.88
N ASP A 9 -4.91 12.85 -8.86
CA ASP A 9 -5.03 11.93 -7.74
C ASP A 9 -3.77 11.10 -7.57
N ARG A 10 -3.18 10.66 -8.67
CA ARG A 10 -1.93 9.89 -8.65
C ARG A 10 -0.77 10.73 -8.14
N GLU A 11 -0.67 11.98 -8.58
CA GLU A 11 0.36 12.90 -8.12
C GLU A 11 0.20 13.24 -6.63
N ALA A 12 -1.02 13.52 -6.20
CA ALA A 12 -1.31 13.82 -4.81
C ALA A 12 -0.93 12.66 -3.91
N ARG A 13 -1.23 11.44 -4.33
CA ARG A 13 -0.88 10.22 -3.58
C ARG A 13 0.64 10.06 -3.52
N ARG A 14 1.34 10.26 -4.63
CA ARG A 14 2.80 10.15 -4.66
C ARG A 14 3.45 11.18 -3.72
N GLU A 15 2.97 12.42 -3.74
CA GLU A 15 3.47 13.46 -2.83
C GLU A 15 3.22 13.11 -1.37
N ALA A 16 2.04 12.58 -1.07
CA ALA A 16 1.72 12.15 0.30
C ALA A 16 2.65 11.03 0.74
N ILE A 17 2.92 10.05 -0.11
CA ILE A 17 3.82 8.95 0.20
C ILE A 17 5.26 9.46 0.42
N GLU A 18 5.70 10.43 -0.37
CA GLU A 18 7.02 11.04 -0.18
C GLU A 18 7.13 11.71 1.19
N LYS A 19 6.10 12.40 1.63
CA LYS A 19 6.06 13.05 2.94
C LYS A 19 6.02 12.06 4.09
N ILE A 20 5.23 11.01 3.94
CA ILE A 20 5.12 9.95 4.94
C ILE A 20 6.43 9.17 5.03
N GLY A 21 7.04 8.90 3.89
CA GLY A 21 8.19 8.01 3.76
C GLY A 21 7.74 6.55 3.68
N VAL A 22 8.27 5.79 2.73
CA VAL A 22 7.90 4.39 2.57
C VAL A 22 8.31 3.57 3.79
N GLY A 23 9.47 3.87 4.38
CA GLY A 23 9.95 3.14 5.53
C GLY A 23 10.48 1.75 5.18
N HIS A 24 10.47 0.86 6.16
CA HIS A 24 10.97 -0.51 6.00
C HIS A 24 9.83 -1.49 5.78
N THR A 25 10.07 -2.47 4.91
CA THR A 25 9.10 -3.55 4.68
C THR A 25 9.03 -4.45 5.90
N ILE A 26 7.83 -4.63 6.43
CA ILE A 26 7.58 -5.50 7.60
C ILE A 26 6.91 -6.81 7.21
N LYS A 27 6.29 -6.87 6.04
CA LYS A 27 5.63 -8.06 5.54
C LYS A 27 5.66 -8.06 4.02
N SER A 28 5.97 -9.19 3.42
CA SER A 28 5.92 -9.37 1.97
C SER A 28 5.06 -10.58 1.68
N VAL A 29 4.05 -10.41 0.82
CA VAL A 29 3.09 -11.46 0.49
C VAL A 29 2.99 -11.60 -1.02
N GLU A 30 3.08 -12.84 -1.49
CA GLU A 30 2.82 -13.15 -2.88
C GLU A 30 1.31 -13.31 -3.07
N VAL A 31 0.75 -12.59 -4.02
CA VAL A 31 -0.66 -12.64 -4.35
C VAL A 31 -0.82 -13.14 -5.77
N ASP A 32 -1.39 -14.35 -5.90
CA ASP A 32 -1.65 -14.94 -7.20
C ASP A 32 -3.11 -14.66 -7.56
N ARG A 33 -3.30 -13.58 -8.29
CA ARG A 33 -4.61 -13.24 -8.83
C ARG A 33 -4.66 -13.65 -10.29
N HIS A 34 -5.81 -14.12 -10.73
CA HIS A 34 -6.06 -14.41 -12.14
C HIS A 34 -6.20 -13.11 -12.91
N HIS A 35 -5.11 -12.35 -12.96
CA HIS A 35 -5.04 -11.09 -13.67
C HIS A 35 -4.25 -11.21 -14.96
N LYS A 36 -4.51 -10.33 -15.89
CA LYS A 36 -3.72 -10.09 -17.08
C LYS A 36 -2.21 -10.10 -16.82
N ASN A 37 -1.80 -9.57 -15.67
CA ASN A 37 -0.40 -9.32 -15.36
C ASN A 37 0.25 -10.42 -14.53
N GLY A 38 -0.49 -11.47 -14.19
CA GLY A 38 0.02 -12.59 -13.42
C GLY A 38 0.22 -12.28 -11.94
N PRO A 39 1.05 -13.06 -11.25
CA PRO A 39 1.24 -12.91 -9.80
C PRO A 39 1.92 -11.62 -9.42
N GLU A 40 1.57 -11.13 -8.23
CA GLU A 40 2.07 -9.89 -7.67
C GLU A 40 2.76 -10.13 -6.34
N ILE A 41 3.66 -9.21 -5.97
CA ILE A 41 4.25 -9.17 -4.63
C ILE A 41 3.75 -7.89 -3.97
N HIS A 42 3.15 -8.03 -2.79
CA HIS A 42 2.68 -6.92 -1.98
C HIS A 42 3.59 -6.76 -0.78
N GLU A 43 4.22 -5.61 -0.67
CA GLU A 43 5.10 -5.28 0.46
C GLU A 43 4.45 -4.24 1.33
N ILE A 44 4.27 -4.56 2.59
CA ILE A 44 3.67 -3.68 3.60
C ILE A 44 4.81 -3.06 4.41
N SER A 45 4.82 -1.73 4.51
CA SER A 45 5.86 -1.01 5.23
C SER A 45 5.43 -0.65 6.64
N ASP A 46 6.41 -0.30 7.47
CA ASP A 46 6.18 0.14 8.86
C ASP A 46 5.47 1.50 8.94
N THR A 47 5.36 2.22 7.85
CA THR A 47 4.62 3.49 7.80
C THR A 47 3.20 3.33 7.23
N GLY A 48 2.80 2.11 6.90
CA GLY A 48 1.46 1.84 6.38
C GLY A 48 1.33 2.00 4.87
N ILE A 49 2.42 1.91 4.15
CA ILE A 49 2.41 1.97 2.68
C ILE A 49 2.45 0.54 2.14
N ILE A 50 1.56 0.25 1.19
CA ILE A 50 1.58 -1.02 0.47
C ILE A 50 2.14 -0.77 -0.92
N THR A 51 3.24 -1.41 -1.25
CA THR A 51 3.84 -1.34 -2.58
C THR A 51 3.58 -2.65 -3.31
N ILE A 52 3.02 -2.56 -4.50
CA ILE A 52 2.64 -3.71 -5.31
C ILE A 52 3.56 -3.80 -6.52
N PHE A 53 4.23 -4.95 -6.65
CA PHE A 53 5.14 -5.24 -7.77
C PHE A 53 4.60 -6.38 -8.61
N ASN A 54 4.91 -6.35 -9.90
CA ASN A 54 4.76 -7.52 -10.73
C ASN A 54 5.85 -8.52 -10.35
N LYS A 55 5.49 -9.74 -10.01
CA LYS A 55 6.45 -10.76 -9.56
C LYS A 55 7.46 -11.12 -10.65
N THR A 56 7.01 -11.19 -11.89
CA THR A 56 7.84 -11.62 -13.01
C THR A 56 8.82 -10.54 -13.45
N THR A 57 8.33 -9.32 -13.66
CA THR A 57 9.15 -8.21 -14.16
C THR A 57 9.85 -7.44 -13.06
N ARG A 58 9.40 -7.58 -11.81
CA ARG A 58 9.87 -6.83 -10.64
C ARG A 58 9.58 -5.34 -10.72
N LYS A 59 8.80 -4.92 -11.68
CA LYS A 59 8.42 -3.51 -11.81
C LYS A 59 7.28 -3.16 -10.86
N MET A 60 7.37 -1.98 -10.27
CA MET A 60 6.31 -1.48 -9.40
C MET A 60 5.05 -1.20 -10.22
N ILE A 61 3.92 -1.72 -9.74
CA ILE A 61 2.62 -1.47 -10.35
C ILE A 61 1.99 -0.22 -9.72
N THR A 62 1.95 -0.19 -8.39
CA THR A 62 1.35 0.93 -7.67
C THR A 62 1.78 0.94 -6.20
N GLN A 63 1.54 2.07 -5.54
CA GLN A 63 1.68 2.21 -4.10
C GLN A 63 0.38 2.76 -3.53
N LEU A 64 0.01 2.26 -2.37
CA LEU A 64 -1.23 2.64 -1.69
C LEU A 64 -0.92 3.10 -0.28
N ILE A 65 -1.68 4.09 0.19
CA ILE A 65 -1.66 4.47 1.60
C ILE A 65 -2.76 3.65 2.26
N ALA A 66 -2.36 2.65 3.05
CA ALA A 66 -3.28 1.63 3.52
C ALA A 66 -4.16 2.09 4.67
N ARG A 67 -5.40 1.56 4.70
CA ARG A 67 -6.25 1.62 5.88
C ARG A 67 -5.87 0.48 6.82
N PRO A 68 -6.16 0.60 8.14
CA PRO A 68 -5.85 -0.49 9.08
C PRO A 68 -6.41 -1.84 8.64
N ALA A 69 -7.63 -1.87 8.11
CA ALA A 69 -8.25 -3.12 7.65
C ALA A 69 -7.49 -3.77 6.48
N GLN A 70 -6.92 -2.96 5.59
CA GLN A 70 -6.13 -3.49 4.48
C GLN A 70 -4.85 -4.16 4.99
N ILE A 71 -4.19 -3.54 5.96
CA ILE A 71 -2.97 -4.11 6.56
C ILE A 71 -3.30 -5.44 7.25
N THR A 72 -4.34 -5.46 8.05
CA THR A 72 -4.75 -6.64 8.80
C THR A 72 -4.96 -7.87 7.90
N ARG A 73 -5.47 -7.67 6.69
CA ARG A 73 -5.74 -8.76 5.74
C ARG A 73 -4.48 -9.50 5.29
N TYR A 74 -3.32 -8.87 5.39
CA TYR A 74 -2.06 -9.49 4.98
C TYR A 74 -1.43 -10.35 6.07
N PHE A 75 -1.93 -10.23 7.30
CA PHE A 75 -1.40 -11.00 8.44
C PHE A 75 -2.31 -12.16 8.76
N THR A 76 -1.71 -13.32 8.99
CA THR A 76 -2.47 -14.51 9.38
C THR A 76 -2.77 -14.48 10.87
N GLU A 77 -3.74 -15.30 11.29
CA GLU A 77 -4.07 -15.46 12.68
C GLU A 77 -2.84 -15.93 13.47
N GLY A 78 -2.52 -15.25 14.55
CA GLY A 78 -1.35 -15.56 15.37
C GLY A 78 -0.12 -14.73 15.04
N GLU A 79 -0.08 -14.07 13.90
CA GLU A 79 0.99 -13.13 13.60
C GLU A 79 0.75 -11.81 14.32
N ILE A 80 1.83 -11.22 14.81
CA ILE A 80 1.75 -9.94 15.52
C ILE A 80 1.95 -8.79 14.52
N ILE A 81 0.97 -7.89 14.47
CA ILE A 81 1.08 -6.67 13.68
C ILE A 81 1.66 -5.58 14.58
N PRO A 82 2.76 -4.93 14.18
CA PRO A 82 3.31 -3.85 15.00
C PRO A 82 2.27 -2.74 15.24
N LYS A 83 2.12 -2.35 16.51
CA LYS A 83 1.10 -1.35 16.89
C LYS A 83 1.29 -0.01 16.19
N ASN A 84 2.54 0.38 15.97
CA ASN A 84 2.85 1.65 15.32
C ASN A 84 2.32 1.71 13.88
N VAL A 85 2.34 0.59 13.18
CA VAL A 85 1.86 0.51 11.81
C VAL A 85 0.35 0.76 11.75
N LEU A 86 -0.42 0.10 12.61
CA LEU A 86 -1.86 0.29 12.67
C LEU A 86 -2.23 1.71 13.11
N ARG A 87 -1.46 2.26 14.05
CA ARG A 87 -1.67 3.64 14.50
C ARG A 87 -1.45 4.63 13.37
N LEU A 88 -0.36 4.48 12.61
CA LEU A 88 -0.08 5.34 11.47
C LEU A 88 -1.13 5.19 10.37
N ALA A 89 -1.55 3.96 10.09
CA ALA A 89 -2.60 3.73 9.11
C ALA A 89 -3.91 4.41 9.51
N ARG A 90 -4.24 4.38 10.80
CA ARG A 90 -5.42 5.07 11.32
C ARG A 90 -5.29 6.58 11.17
N GLN A 91 -4.11 7.14 11.46
CA GLN A 91 -3.85 8.57 11.26
C GLN A 91 -4.02 8.96 9.80
N HIS A 92 -3.49 8.16 8.89
CA HIS A 92 -3.65 8.41 7.46
C HIS A 92 -5.12 8.39 7.05
N GLN A 93 -5.88 7.46 7.61
CA GLN A 93 -7.32 7.36 7.35
C GLN A 93 -8.06 8.61 7.86
N GLU A 94 -7.74 9.06 9.06
CA GLU A 94 -8.34 10.27 9.64
C GLU A 94 -8.05 11.50 8.78
N LEU A 95 -6.87 11.57 8.18
CA LEU A 95 -6.49 12.66 7.30
C LEU A 95 -7.01 12.49 5.86
N GLY A 96 -7.70 11.40 5.57
CA GLY A 96 -8.24 11.12 4.25
C GLY A 96 -7.20 10.72 3.20
N LEU A 97 -5.97 10.43 3.61
CA LEU A 97 -4.88 10.16 2.67
C LEU A 97 -5.06 8.86 1.89
N ASN A 98 -5.75 7.89 2.47
CA ASN A 98 -6.00 6.60 1.82
C ASN A 98 -7.00 6.68 0.66
N TYR A 99 -7.64 7.83 0.46
CA TYR A 99 -8.52 8.08 -0.68
C TYR A 99 -7.80 8.69 -1.88
N LEU A 100 -6.55 9.00 -1.71
CA LEU A 100 -5.74 9.56 -2.80
C LEU A 100 -5.38 8.53 -3.86
#